data_5c9e73e53be301544d3dcd61cdec2f55
#
_entry.id   5c9e73e53be301544d3dcd61cdec2f55
#
_cell.length_a   1.000
_cell.length_b   1.000
_cell.length_c   1.000
_cell.angle_alpha   90.00
_cell.angle_beta   90.00
_cell.angle_gamma   90.00
#
_symmetry.space_group_name_H-M   'P 1'
#
loop_
_entity.id
_entity.type
_entity.pdbx_description
1 polymer ?
#
loop_
_entity_poly.entity_id
_entity_poly.type
_entity_poly.pdbx_seq_one_letter_code
_entity_poly.pdbx_strand_id
1 'polypeptide(L)'
;MHWKLALSSHRPRVAIFVSKYDHCLVDLLYRQRNGELACEIALIISNHLDAKRDADFCRFPYQHIPLTKEAKKDAEAQQLALLQKNNIDFIVLARYMQVLSGDFIARYPQQIINIHHSFLPAFIGGKPHQQAYDSGVKLIGATAHYVTEILDEGPIIEQGVTRITHRDNLEGLVEKGRDLEKVVLSRAVRWHIENRILLYANKTIIFD
;
A
#
# COMPACT_ATOMS: atom_id res chain seq x y z
N MET A 1 28.02 -0.33 12.28
CA MET A 1 26.70 -0.61 12.89
C MET A 1 25.81 0.59 12.59
N HIS A 2 24.68 0.40 11.90
CA HIS A 2 23.69 1.47 11.69
C HIS A 2 22.57 1.28 12.72
N TRP A 3 22.19 2.36 13.39
CA TRP A 3 21.08 2.35 14.34
C TRP A 3 20.16 3.54 14.06
N LYS A 4 18.88 3.37 14.39
CA LYS A 4 17.87 4.43 14.27
C LYS A 4 17.19 4.59 15.63
N LEU A 5 17.14 5.83 16.12
CA LEU A 5 16.36 6.17 17.31
C LEU A 5 14.98 6.63 16.89
N ALA A 6 13.96 6.00 17.44
CA ALA A 6 12.56 6.43 17.27
C ALA A 6 12.02 6.91 18.63
N LEU A 7 11.41 8.09 18.65
CA LEU A 7 10.77 8.65 19.84
C LEU A 7 9.30 8.25 19.84
N SER A 8 8.81 7.71 20.95
CA SER A 8 7.40 7.31 21.09
C SER A 8 6.40 8.46 20.97
N SER A 9 6.86 9.71 21.17
CA SER A 9 6.05 10.92 20.98
C SER A 9 5.92 11.34 19.50
N HIS A 10 6.76 10.83 18.61
CA HIS A 10 6.70 11.15 17.19
C HIS A 10 5.57 10.38 16.51
N ARG A 11 4.63 11.10 15.90
CA ARG A 11 3.61 10.52 15.03
C ARG A 11 4.04 10.71 13.59
N PRO A 12 4.42 9.64 12.88
CA PRO A 12 4.87 9.78 11.50
C PRO A 12 3.74 10.28 10.60
N ARG A 13 4.10 11.11 9.63
CA ARG A 13 3.20 11.68 8.63
C ARG A 13 3.19 10.80 7.39
N VAL A 14 2.01 10.29 7.03
CA VAL A 14 1.85 9.38 5.91
C VAL A 14 1.08 10.03 4.76
N ALA A 15 1.52 9.76 3.54
CA ALA A 15 0.73 9.97 2.33
C ALA A 15 0.17 8.63 1.84
N ILE A 16 -1.12 8.58 1.51
CA ILE A 16 -1.75 7.40 0.93
C ILE A 16 -2.01 7.66 -0.55
N PHE A 17 -1.48 6.77 -1.40
CA PHE A 17 -1.74 6.80 -2.83
C PHE A 17 -2.79 5.74 -3.17
N VAL A 18 -3.78 6.12 -3.96
CA VAL A 18 -4.90 5.25 -4.33
C VAL A 18 -5.27 5.47 -5.79
N SER A 19 -5.78 4.44 -6.47
CA SER A 19 -6.42 4.57 -7.78
C SER A 19 -7.95 4.44 -7.64
N LYS A 20 -8.59 3.55 -8.40
CA LYS A 20 -10.06 3.38 -8.42
C LYS A 20 -10.60 2.60 -7.21
N TYR A 21 -9.85 1.60 -6.75
CA TYR A 21 -10.30 0.72 -5.66
C TYR A 21 -9.91 1.30 -4.30
N ASP A 22 -10.88 1.64 -3.50
CA ASP A 22 -10.78 2.43 -2.25
C ASP A 22 -10.80 1.61 -0.96
N HIS A 23 -11.13 0.32 -1.02
CA HIS A 23 -11.32 -0.53 0.16
C HIS A 23 -10.15 -0.50 1.15
N CYS A 24 -8.90 -0.49 0.67
CA CYS A 24 -7.72 -0.37 1.52
C CYS A 24 -7.59 1.04 2.11
N LEU A 25 -7.87 2.09 1.31
CA LEU A 25 -7.87 3.46 1.80
C LEU A 25 -8.88 3.63 2.93
N VAL A 26 -10.15 3.26 2.71
CA VAL A 26 -11.23 3.40 3.69
C VAL A 26 -10.91 2.67 4.99
N ASP A 27 -10.34 1.47 4.93
CA ASP A 27 -9.90 0.72 6.12
C ASP A 27 -8.80 1.45 6.90
N LEU A 28 -7.80 2.00 6.21
CA LEU A 28 -6.72 2.77 6.85
C LEU A 28 -7.24 4.07 7.50
N LEU A 29 -8.16 4.80 6.83
CA LEU A 29 -8.79 5.99 7.38
C LEU A 29 -9.60 5.67 8.64
N TYR A 30 -10.36 4.58 8.62
CA TYR A 30 -11.13 4.09 9.77
C TYR A 30 -10.22 3.76 10.96
N ARG A 31 -9.16 2.98 10.74
CA ARG A 31 -8.22 2.57 11.78
C ARG A 31 -7.46 3.73 12.39
N GLN A 32 -7.05 4.69 11.56
CA GLN A 32 -6.37 5.89 12.06
C GLN A 32 -7.29 6.72 12.95
N ARG A 33 -8.56 6.93 12.56
CA ARG A 33 -9.56 7.67 13.36
C ARG A 33 -9.87 6.98 14.68
N ASN A 34 -9.83 5.67 14.75
CA ASN A 34 -10.03 4.89 15.96
C ASN A 34 -8.78 4.75 16.83
N GLY A 35 -7.66 5.35 16.42
CA GLY A 35 -6.40 5.29 17.17
C GLY A 35 -5.63 3.97 17.03
N GLU A 36 -6.04 3.09 16.12
CA GLU A 36 -5.33 1.82 15.85
C GLU A 36 -4.01 2.03 15.11
N LEU A 37 -3.88 3.12 14.36
CA LEU A 37 -2.66 3.54 13.66
C LEU A 37 -2.18 4.87 14.23
N ALA A 38 -1.06 4.84 14.93
CA ALA A 38 -0.47 5.99 15.61
C ALA A 38 0.31 6.90 14.64
N CYS A 39 -0.35 7.36 13.56
CA CYS A 39 0.22 8.24 12.54
C CYS A 39 -0.72 9.40 12.22
N GLU A 40 -0.24 10.36 11.45
CA GLU A 40 -1.04 11.42 10.83
C GLU A 40 -1.18 11.14 9.33
N ILE A 41 -2.39 10.89 8.85
CA ILE A 41 -2.66 10.84 7.40
C ILE A 41 -2.71 12.28 6.90
N ALA A 42 -1.59 12.77 6.41
CA ALA A 42 -1.43 14.17 6.05
C ALA A 42 -1.90 14.47 4.62
N LEU A 43 -1.94 13.46 3.75
CA LEU A 43 -2.28 13.65 2.35
C LEU A 43 -2.76 12.35 1.70
N ILE A 44 -3.80 12.45 0.87
CA ILE A 44 -4.23 11.40 -0.05
C ILE A 44 -3.97 11.89 -1.47
N ILE A 45 -3.25 11.09 -2.28
CA ILE A 45 -3.00 11.38 -3.69
C ILE A 45 -3.67 10.30 -4.54
N SER A 46 -4.38 10.71 -5.58
CA SER A 46 -4.99 9.78 -6.52
C SER A 46 -4.91 10.26 -7.96
N ASN A 47 -4.77 9.32 -8.88
CA ASN A 47 -4.87 9.56 -10.32
C ASN A 47 -6.32 9.46 -10.83
N HIS A 48 -7.30 9.22 -9.94
CA HIS A 48 -8.74 9.16 -10.20
C HIS A 48 -9.51 9.97 -9.17
N LEU A 49 -10.79 10.23 -9.43
CA LEU A 49 -11.66 10.96 -8.49
C LEU A 49 -12.53 10.03 -7.63
N ASP A 50 -12.48 8.73 -7.86
CA ASP A 50 -13.37 7.73 -7.24
C ASP A 50 -13.34 7.80 -5.71
N ALA A 51 -12.14 7.85 -5.10
CA ALA A 51 -11.96 7.90 -3.66
C ALA A 51 -12.11 9.31 -3.03
N LYS A 52 -12.39 10.35 -3.84
CA LYS A 52 -12.49 11.73 -3.33
C LYS A 52 -13.60 11.90 -2.30
N ARG A 53 -14.77 11.27 -2.56
CA ARG A 53 -15.92 11.32 -1.67
C ARG A 53 -15.59 10.81 -0.26
N ASP A 54 -14.86 9.72 -0.16
CA ASP A 54 -14.51 9.10 1.13
C ASP A 54 -13.48 9.94 1.88
N ALA A 55 -12.51 10.49 1.15
CA ALA A 55 -11.54 11.43 1.72
C ALA A 55 -12.22 12.69 2.28
N ASP A 56 -13.13 13.30 1.51
CA ASP A 56 -13.90 14.50 1.90
C ASP A 56 -14.79 14.20 3.12
N PHE A 57 -15.51 13.06 3.12
CA PHE A 57 -16.35 12.63 4.23
C PHE A 57 -15.55 12.47 5.53
N CYS A 58 -14.35 11.91 5.40
CA CYS A 58 -13.43 11.74 6.53
C CYS A 58 -12.60 12.99 6.84
N ARG A 59 -12.71 14.07 6.04
CA ARG A 59 -11.99 15.34 6.17
C ARG A 59 -10.48 15.22 6.05
N PHE A 60 -10.01 14.32 5.18
CA PHE A 60 -8.59 14.22 4.85
C PHE A 60 -8.24 15.02 3.59
N PRO A 61 -7.07 15.69 3.53
CA PRO A 61 -6.61 16.39 2.35
C PRO A 61 -6.46 15.43 1.16
N TYR A 62 -7.10 15.77 0.04
CA TYR A 62 -7.10 14.96 -1.18
C TYR A 62 -6.57 15.76 -2.37
N GLN A 63 -5.65 15.16 -3.11
CA GLN A 63 -5.08 15.73 -4.33
C GLN A 63 -5.31 14.78 -5.50
N HIS A 64 -6.02 15.28 -6.52
CA HIS A 64 -6.20 14.57 -7.78
C HIS A 64 -5.08 14.98 -8.73
N ILE A 65 -4.23 14.02 -9.10
CA ILE A 65 -3.13 14.20 -10.05
C ILE A 65 -3.33 13.16 -11.15
N PRO A 66 -3.99 13.50 -12.27
CA PRO A 66 -4.18 12.61 -13.39
C PRO A 66 -2.83 12.15 -13.93
N LEU A 67 -2.73 10.87 -14.30
CA LEU A 67 -1.49 10.30 -14.78
C LEU A 67 -1.71 9.68 -16.16
N THR A 68 -1.06 10.26 -17.16
CA THR A 68 -0.92 9.68 -18.51
C THR A 68 0.52 9.24 -18.73
N LYS A 69 0.76 8.43 -19.77
CA LYS A 69 2.12 7.98 -20.08
C LYS A 69 3.06 9.16 -20.36
N GLU A 70 2.56 10.18 -21.06
CA GLU A 70 3.31 11.37 -21.48
C GLU A 70 3.58 12.32 -20.31
N ALA A 71 2.62 12.45 -19.40
CA ALA A 71 2.71 13.37 -18.23
C ALA A 71 3.27 12.70 -16.97
N LYS A 72 3.74 11.46 -17.04
CA LYS A 72 4.18 10.71 -15.85
C LYS A 72 5.28 11.45 -15.08
N LYS A 73 6.29 11.97 -15.75
CA LYS A 73 7.41 12.68 -15.11
C LYS A 73 6.95 13.94 -14.39
N ASP A 74 6.09 14.73 -15.01
CA ASP A 74 5.56 15.96 -14.42
C ASP A 74 4.62 15.65 -13.25
N ALA A 75 3.80 14.61 -13.36
CA ALA A 75 2.94 14.15 -12.28
C ALA A 75 3.76 13.66 -11.07
N GLU A 76 4.81 12.88 -11.28
CA GLU A 76 5.71 12.44 -10.21
C GLU A 76 6.46 13.61 -9.57
N ALA A 77 6.91 14.61 -10.36
CA ALA A 77 7.52 15.82 -9.83
C ALA A 77 6.53 16.61 -8.94
N GLN A 78 5.26 16.75 -9.37
CA GLN A 78 4.21 17.37 -8.57
C GLN A 78 3.91 16.58 -7.29
N GLN A 79 3.86 15.25 -7.36
CA GLN A 79 3.67 14.39 -6.20
C GLN A 79 4.81 14.57 -5.20
N LEU A 80 6.08 14.52 -5.64
CA LEU A 80 7.25 14.71 -4.78
C LEU A 80 7.25 16.10 -4.11
N ALA A 81 6.90 17.16 -4.83
CA ALA A 81 6.77 18.50 -4.26
C ALA A 81 5.71 18.58 -3.16
N LEU A 82 4.55 17.91 -3.36
CA LEU A 82 3.50 17.83 -2.34
C LEU A 82 3.93 17.01 -1.13
N LEU A 83 4.63 15.89 -1.32
CA LEU A 83 5.16 15.07 -0.23
C LEU A 83 6.16 15.86 0.62
N GLN A 84 7.07 16.59 -0.02
CA GLN A 84 8.04 17.44 0.67
C GLN A 84 7.34 18.59 1.43
N LYS A 85 6.40 19.29 0.78
CA LYS A 85 5.63 20.39 1.40
C LYS A 85 4.88 19.94 2.66
N ASN A 86 4.40 18.71 2.67
CA ASN A 86 3.64 18.16 3.79
C ASN A 86 4.50 17.37 4.79
N ASN A 87 5.84 17.39 4.65
CA ASN A 87 6.78 16.66 5.50
C ASN A 87 6.39 15.19 5.68
N ILE A 88 6.18 14.47 4.55
CA ILE A 88 5.79 13.07 4.57
C ILE A 88 6.96 12.17 4.94
N ASP A 89 6.80 11.35 5.96
CA ASP A 89 7.81 10.40 6.42
C ASP A 89 7.78 9.09 5.62
N PHE A 90 6.59 8.60 5.23
CA PHE A 90 6.45 7.39 4.42
C PHE A 90 5.18 7.41 3.57
N ILE A 91 5.12 6.51 2.61
CA ILE A 91 4.05 6.43 1.61
C ILE A 91 3.41 5.04 1.67
N VAL A 92 2.08 4.99 1.54
CA VAL A 92 1.32 3.74 1.40
C VAL A 92 0.63 3.72 0.04
N LEU A 93 0.94 2.71 -0.77
CA LEU A 93 0.26 2.46 -2.03
C LEU A 93 -0.94 1.54 -1.77
N ALA A 94 -2.08 2.16 -1.46
CA ALA A 94 -3.35 1.48 -1.18
C ALA A 94 -4.11 1.21 -2.50
N ARG A 95 -3.70 0.21 -3.25
CA ARG A 95 -4.22 -0.09 -4.60
C ARG A 95 -3.93 1.03 -5.61
N TYR A 96 -2.76 1.62 -5.53
CA TYR A 96 -2.27 2.57 -6.52
C TYR A 96 -1.70 1.81 -7.72
N MET A 97 -2.49 1.72 -8.80
CA MET A 97 -2.21 0.89 -9.96
C MET A 97 -1.26 1.56 -10.96
N GLN A 98 -0.23 2.24 -10.45
CA GLN A 98 0.81 2.90 -11.23
C GLN A 98 2.19 2.48 -10.73
N VAL A 99 3.10 2.23 -11.65
CA VAL A 99 4.50 1.93 -11.33
C VAL A 99 5.22 3.25 -11.09
N LEU A 100 5.87 3.40 -9.94
CA LEU A 100 6.71 4.55 -9.62
C LEU A 100 8.05 4.46 -10.34
N SER A 101 8.63 5.61 -10.70
CA SER A 101 9.98 5.63 -11.29
C SER A 101 11.07 5.35 -10.25
N GLY A 102 12.24 4.89 -10.68
CA GLY A 102 13.41 4.71 -9.82
C GLY A 102 13.80 6.00 -9.09
N ASP A 103 13.73 7.15 -9.80
CA ASP A 103 14.01 8.47 -9.21
C ASP A 103 13.04 8.84 -8.08
N PHE A 104 11.76 8.46 -8.22
CA PHE A 104 10.76 8.65 -7.17
C PHE A 104 11.07 7.75 -5.96
N ILE A 105 11.32 6.47 -6.19
CA ILE A 105 11.60 5.47 -5.15
C ILE A 105 12.87 5.85 -4.37
N ALA A 106 13.91 6.34 -5.05
CA ALA A 106 15.16 6.77 -4.43
C ALA A 106 14.99 7.93 -3.43
N ARG A 107 13.89 8.70 -3.50
CA ARG A 107 13.59 9.78 -2.53
C ARG A 107 13.00 9.25 -1.22
N TYR A 108 12.43 8.04 -1.24
CA TYR A 108 11.78 7.40 -0.11
C TYR A 108 12.28 5.95 0.09
N PRO A 109 13.60 5.73 0.25
CA PRO A 109 14.16 4.37 0.35
C PRO A 109 13.60 3.67 1.59
N GLN A 110 12.99 2.49 1.39
CA GLN A 110 12.37 1.70 2.46
C GLN A 110 11.22 2.42 3.20
N GLN A 111 10.64 3.44 2.56
CA GLN A 111 9.55 4.25 3.11
C GLN A 111 8.29 4.20 2.21
N ILE A 112 8.23 3.27 1.28
CA ILE A 112 7.04 3.07 0.43
C ILE A 112 6.56 1.64 0.64
N ILE A 113 5.33 1.49 1.16
CA ILE A 113 4.69 0.20 1.39
C ILE A 113 3.61 0.01 0.31
N ASN A 114 3.64 -1.12 -0.39
CA ASN A 114 2.64 -1.50 -1.38
C ASN A 114 1.83 -2.69 -0.91
N ILE A 115 0.54 -2.73 -1.27
CA ILE A 115 -0.29 -3.93 -1.22
C ILE A 115 -0.41 -4.53 -2.60
N HIS A 116 0.07 -5.75 -2.76
CA HIS A 116 -0.09 -6.56 -3.95
C HIS A 116 -1.17 -7.62 -3.74
N HIS A 117 -2.09 -7.74 -4.69
CA HIS A 117 -3.29 -8.56 -4.59
C HIS A 117 -3.08 -10.03 -4.99
N SER A 118 -1.90 -10.57 -4.69
CA SER A 118 -1.60 -12.02 -4.75
C SER A 118 -0.60 -12.42 -3.68
N PHE A 119 -0.44 -13.73 -3.49
CA PHE A 119 0.60 -14.31 -2.65
C PHE A 119 1.90 -14.39 -3.44
N LEU A 120 2.73 -13.34 -3.36
CA LEU A 120 4.00 -13.29 -4.06
C LEU A 120 4.91 -14.46 -3.66
N PRO A 121 5.66 -15.06 -4.59
CA PRO A 121 5.82 -14.68 -6.01
C PRO A 121 4.79 -15.27 -6.97
N ALA A 122 3.67 -15.83 -6.50
CA ALA A 122 2.64 -16.43 -7.35
C ALA A 122 1.70 -15.36 -7.95
N PHE A 123 1.23 -15.60 -9.18
CA PHE A 123 0.24 -14.76 -9.88
C PHE A 123 0.65 -13.29 -10.01
N ILE A 124 1.86 -13.05 -10.49
CA ILE A 124 2.38 -11.72 -10.79
C ILE A 124 1.59 -11.10 -11.96
N GLY A 125 1.32 -9.79 -11.89
CA GLY A 125 0.69 -9.02 -12.97
C GLY A 125 -0.71 -8.51 -12.66
N GLY A 126 -1.44 -8.08 -13.71
CA GLY A 126 -2.63 -7.24 -13.55
C GLY A 126 -3.95 -7.93 -13.20
N LYS A 127 -4.05 -9.26 -13.29
CA LYS A 127 -5.31 -10.00 -13.08
C LYS A 127 -5.11 -11.28 -12.24
N PRO A 128 -4.52 -11.21 -11.04
CA PRO A 128 -4.17 -12.42 -10.28
C PRO A 128 -5.40 -13.24 -9.84
N HIS A 129 -6.53 -12.62 -9.53
CA HIS A 129 -7.75 -13.35 -9.18
C HIS A 129 -8.30 -14.17 -10.36
N GLN A 130 -8.23 -13.63 -11.59
CA GLN A 130 -8.62 -14.39 -12.78
C GLN A 130 -7.67 -15.57 -12.99
N GLN A 131 -6.36 -15.35 -12.89
CA GLN A 131 -5.37 -16.43 -13.03
C GLN A 131 -5.58 -17.51 -11.96
N ALA A 132 -5.85 -17.12 -10.71
CA ALA A 132 -6.12 -18.02 -9.60
C ALA A 132 -7.39 -18.84 -9.85
N TYR A 133 -8.45 -18.22 -10.35
CA TYR A 133 -9.72 -18.85 -10.70
C TYR A 133 -9.53 -19.89 -11.80
N ASP A 134 -8.89 -19.49 -12.91
CA ASP A 134 -8.66 -20.35 -14.07
C ASP A 134 -7.75 -21.55 -13.74
N SER A 135 -6.79 -21.34 -12.82
CA SER A 135 -5.88 -22.39 -12.34
C SER A 135 -6.52 -23.34 -11.32
N GLY A 136 -7.73 -23.05 -10.83
CA GLY A 136 -8.44 -23.89 -9.85
C GLY A 136 -7.71 -24.05 -8.52
N VAL A 137 -6.94 -23.04 -8.08
CA VAL A 137 -6.21 -23.06 -6.81
C VAL A 137 -7.17 -23.13 -5.63
N LYS A 138 -6.68 -23.50 -4.46
CA LYS A 138 -7.49 -23.64 -3.24
C LYS A 138 -7.25 -22.51 -2.24
N LEU A 139 -6.23 -21.68 -2.50
CA LEU A 139 -5.90 -20.52 -1.69
C LEU A 139 -5.63 -19.34 -2.61
N ILE A 140 -6.08 -18.17 -2.19
CA ILE A 140 -5.66 -16.87 -2.73
C ILE A 140 -4.97 -16.07 -1.63
N GLY A 141 -4.16 -15.08 -1.99
CA GLY A 141 -3.39 -14.33 -1.03
C GLY A 141 -3.27 -12.85 -1.37
N ALA A 142 -2.70 -12.12 -0.42
CA ALA A 142 -2.26 -10.75 -0.57
C ALA A 142 -0.89 -10.58 0.09
N THR A 143 -0.08 -9.66 -0.43
CA THR A 143 1.28 -9.39 0.05
C THR A 143 1.49 -7.89 0.23
N ALA A 144 1.88 -7.46 1.42
CA ALA A 144 2.42 -6.13 1.67
C ALA A 144 3.95 -6.18 1.67
N HIS A 145 4.59 -5.30 0.93
CA HIS A 145 6.04 -5.27 0.78
C HIS A 145 6.54 -3.84 0.63
N TYR A 146 7.82 -3.61 0.91
CA TYR A 146 8.47 -2.37 0.55
C TYR A 146 8.67 -2.30 -0.96
N VAL A 147 8.48 -1.11 -1.53
CA VAL A 147 8.69 -0.88 -2.96
C VAL A 147 10.17 -0.72 -3.25
N THR A 148 10.62 -1.39 -4.30
CA THR A 148 11.96 -1.29 -4.91
C THR A 148 11.82 -0.95 -6.39
N GLU A 149 12.96 -0.71 -7.07
CA GLU A 149 12.95 -0.43 -8.51
C GLU A 149 12.44 -1.61 -9.35
N ILE A 150 12.64 -2.83 -8.85
CA ILE A 150 12.11 -4.04 -9.49
C ILE A 150 10.69 -4.25 -8.99
N LEU A 151 9.75 -4.30 -9.93
CA LEU A 151 8.32 -4.41 -9.63
C LEU A 151 8.02 -5.68 -8.83
N ASP A 152 7.30 -5.52 -7.72
CA ASP A 152 6.82 -6.59 -6.83
C ASP A 152 7.90 -7.51 -6.23
N GLU A 153 9.18 -7.12 -6.29
CA GLU A 153 10.31 -7.89 -5.75
C GLU A 153 10.91 -7.32 -4.46
N GLY A 154 10.31 -6.28 -3.89
CA GLY A 154 10.79 -5.68 -2.64
C GLY A 154 10.59 -6.56 -1.41
N PRO A 155 11.28 -6.25 -0.29
CA PRO A 155 11.20 -7.02 0.96
C PRO A 155 9.75 -7.17 1.45
N ILE A 156 9.30 -8.41 1.62
CA ILE A 156 7.94 -8.71 2.08
C ILE A 156 7.81 -8.38 3.57
N ILE A 157 6.76 -7.64 3.93
CA ILE A 157 6.45 -7.27 5.31
C ILE A 157 5.41 -8.23 5.90
N GLU A 158 4.30 -8.43 5.19
CA GLU A 158 3.20 -9.29 5.64
C GLU A 158 2.60 -10.02 4.45
N GLN A 159 2.17 -11.24 4.68
CA GLN A 159 1.40 -12.03 3.73
C GLN A 159 0.21 -12.68 4.42
N GLY A 160 -0.90 -12.73 3.71
CA GLY A 160 -2.08 -13.44 4.16
C GLY A 160 -2.61 -14.35 3.08
N VAL A 161 -3.34 -15.38 3.49
CA VAL A 161 -4.04 -16.30 2.58
C VAL A 161 -5.46 -16.54 3.07
N THR A 162 -6.35 -16.81 2.12
CA THR A 162 -7.72 -17.28 2.42
C THR A 162 -8.10 -18.45 1.53
N ARG A 163 -8.94 -19.34 2.07
CA ARG A 163 -9.40 -20.51 1.35
C ARG A 163 -10.53 -20.14 0.38
N ILE A 164 -10.45 -20.70 -0.82
CA ILE A 164 -11.53 -20.68 -1.81
C ILE A 164 -12.03 -22.10 -2.07
N THR A 165 -13.26 -22.21 -2.51
CA THR A 165 -13.96 -23.48 -2.76
C THR A 165 -14.58 -23.49 -4.16
N HIS A 166 -15.10 -24.61 -4.59
CA HIS A 166 -15.82 -24.74 -5.87
C HIS A 166 -17.13 -23.91 -5.94
N ARG A 167 -17.58 -23.35 -4.80
CA ARG A 167 -18.76 -22.49 -4.73
C ARG A 167 -18.44 -21.02 -4.98
N ASP A 168 -17.17 -20.66 -4.91
CA ASP A 168 -16.72 -19.29 -5.11
C ASP A 168 -16.57 -19.04 -6.63
N ASN A 169 -17.31 -18.08 -7.14
CA ASN A 169 -17.11 -17.55 -8.48
C ASN A 169 -15.99 -16.48 -8.48
N LEU A 170 -15.68 -15.91 -9.64
CA LEU A 170 -14.63 -14.90 -9.74
C LEU A 170 -14.91 -13.65 -8.87
N GLU A 171 -16.18 -13.22 -8.78
CA GLU A 171 -16.59 -12.08 -7.94
C GLU A 171 -16.34 -12.38 -6.46
N GLY A 172 -16.69 -13.57 -5.99
CA GLY A 172 -16.42 -14.02 -4.62
C GLY A 172 -14.93 -14.10 -4.31
N LEU A 173 -14.08 -14.50 -5.28
CA LEU A 173 -12.63 -14.44 -5.11
C LEU A 173 -12.14 -13.00 -4.95
N VAL A 174 -12.64 -12.07 -5.76
CA VAL A 174 -12.28 -10.66 -5.67
C VAL A 174 -12.71 -10.06 -4.33
N GLU A 175 -13.92 -10.39 -3.85
CA GLU A 175 -14.43 -9.94 -2.55
C GLU A 175 -13.55 -10.43 -1.39
N LYS A 176 -13.28 -11.73 -1.33
CA LYS A 176 -12.37 -12.33 -0.34
C LYS A 176 -10.96 -11.74 -0.41
N GLY A 177 -10.47 -11.48 -1.63
CA GLY A 177 -9.18 -10.83 -1.85
C GLY A 177 -9.12 -9.42 -1.27
N ARG A 178 -10.16 -8.61 -1.48
CA ARG A 178 -10.26 -7.25 -0.91
C ARG A 178 -10.26 -7.25 0.61
N ASP A 179 -10.97 -8.20 1.23
CA ASP A 179 -10.96 -8.32 2.69
C ASP A 179 -9.58 -8.65 3.22
N LEU A 180 -8.89 -9.55 2.57
CA LEU A 180 -7.53 -9.94 2.91
C LEU A 180 -6.53 -8.79 2.73
N GLU A 181 -6.63 -8.06 1.62
CA GLU A 181 -5.78 -6.90 1.32
C GLU A 181 -5.84 -5.84 2.43
N LYS A 182 -7.05 -5.53 2.95
CA LYS A 182 -7.24 -4.59 4.08
C LYS A 182 -6.46 -5.03 5.31
N VAL A 183 -6.58 -6.30 5.70
CA VAL A 183 -5.93 -6.84 6.90
C VAL A 183 -4.42 -6.87 6.75
N VAL A 184 -3.91 -7.35 5.62
CA VAL A 184 -2.48 -7.47 5.34
C VAL A 184 -1.83 -6.08 5.30
N LEU A 185 -2.43 -5.12 4.58
CA LEU A 185 -1.87 -3.78 4.49
C LEU A 185 -1.88 -3.07 5.85
N SER A 186 -2.97 -3.14 6.59
CA SER A 186 -3.07 -2.46 7.89
C SER A 186 -2.07 -2.99 8.92
N ARG A 187 -1.78 -4.30 8.91
CA ARG A 187 -0.74 -4.90 9.76
C ARG A 187 0.65 -4.39 9.37
N ALA A 188 0.98 -4.42 8.08
CA ALA A 188 2.27 -3.95 7.59
C ALA A 188 2.51 -2.47 7.93
N VAL A 189 1.49 -1.62 7.74
CA VAL A 189 1.54 -0.19 8.09
C VAL A 189 1.72 -0.01 9.60
N ARG A 190 1.01 -0.76 10.43
CA ARG A 190 1.15 -0.72 11.90
C ARG A 190 2.57 -1.05 12.32
N TRP A 191 3.14 -2.17 11.87
CA TRP A 191 4.50 -2.57 12.25
C TRP A 191 5.55 -1.56 11.79
N HIS A 192 5.33 -0.93 10.61
CA HIS A 192 6.21 0.15 10.15
C HIS A 192 6.16 1.36 11.09
N ILE A 193 4.95 1.82 11.46
CA ILE A 193 4.73 2.94 12.40
C ILE A 193 5.36 2.65 13.77
N GLU A 194 5.22 1.41 14.25
CA GLU A 194 5.75 0.97 15.54
C GLU A 194 7.27 0.67 15.51
N ASN A 195 7.94 0.86 14.37
CA ASN A 195 9.36 0.55 14.16
C ASN A 195 9.72 -0.92 14.50
N ARG A 196 8.82 -1.86 14.23
CA ARG A 196 8.96 -3.29 14.50
C ARG A 196 9.53 -4.08 13.33
N ILE A 197 9.96 -3.42 12.25
CA ILE A 197 10.47 -4.05 11.04
C ILE A 197 11.97 -3.81 10.94
N LEU A 198 12.76 -4.87 10.96
CA LEU A 198 14.17 -4.84 10.61
C LEU A 198 14.36 -5.38 9.19
N LEU A 199 15.03 -4.62 8.36
CA LEU A 199 15.43 -5.05 7.02
C LEU A 199 16.77 -5.77 7.08
N TYR A 200 16.81 -6.95 6.48
CA TYR A 200 18.02 -7.75 6.35
C TYR A 200 18.12 -8.29 4.91
N ALA A 201 19.02 -7.72 4.13
CA ALA A 201 19.10 -7.93 2.68
C ALA A 201 17.73 -7.66 2.03
N ASN A 202 17.17 -8.59 1.25
CA ASN A 202 15.83 -8.48 0.66
C ASN A 202 14.75 -9.20 1.51
N LYS A 203 14.87 -9.17 2.84
CA LYS A 203 13.93 -9.79 3.78
C LYS A 203 13.60 -8.85 4.91
N THR A 204 12.48 -9.08 5.58
CA THR A 204 12.14 -8.40 6.83
C THR A 204 12.15 -9.37 8.01
N ILE A 205 12.46 -8.85 9.18
CA ILE A 205 12.27 -9.50 10.47
C ILE A 205 11.28 -8.63 11.24
N ILE A 206 10.17 -9.22 11.67
CA ILE A 206 9.14 -8.53 12.45
C ILE A 206 9.35 -8.87 13.92
N PHE A 207 9.44 -7.85 14.76
CA PHE A 207 9.51 -8.03 16.21
C PHE A 207 8.08 -8.01 16.80
N ASP A 208 7.65 -9.13 17.35
CA ASP A 208 6.35 -9.32 17.99
C ASP A 208 6.30 -8.78 19.43
#